data_135c2464ecca8731878cb14f20a26712
#
_entry.id   135c2464ecca8731878cb14f20a26712
#
_cell.length_a   1.000
_cell.length_b   1.000
_cell.length_c   1.000
_cell.angle_alpha   90.00
_cell.angle_beta   90.00
_cell.angle_gamma   90.00
#
_symmetry.space_group_name_H-M   'P 1'
#
loop_
_entity.id
_entity.type
_entity.pdbx_description
1 polymer ?
#
loop_
_entity_poly.entity_id
_entity_poly.type
_entity_poly.pdbx_seq_one_letter_code
_entity_poly.pdbx_strand_id
1 'polypeptide(L)'
;IKNILIICLFCCASSLNAQHTFPYKNPLLPTEERVNDLLNRMTLQEKIAQISHLQSWDVFDGQKLNTAKLAKMCGDKGYGFFEGFPLTAAQCRKNFRIIQTYLLEQTRLGIPGFSVAESLHGVVHEGSTIYPQNIAIGSTFNPALAYEMTKHIAGELNTIGVKQVLAPCIDVARELRWGRVEESFSEDPFLCARMAVAEVKGYMDHGISPMAKHYGPHGNPLGGLNLASVECGIRDLFDVYLKPFEAILAETDILAVMSSYNAWNREPNSASKFMLTDILRDRFGFRGYVYSDWGVIDMLKNFHETAGDDFEAASQVLTAGLDVEASSLCFKSLESKVLAGEFDVRYIDRAVKRVLRAKFELGLFEDPYLEKNSYRWPLRAKECVSLSRQIADESTVLLKNEGNLLPLDITKLQSVAVIGPNADCVQFGDYTWSKNKEDGITPLQGIYRLAGKKVKVNYAQGCSIASLDQSGIEEAVCAAQQSDVALLFVGSSSTAFVRHSSAPSTSGEGIDLSGVELTGAQEELIKAVCATGKPVVLVLVTGKPYAIPCLLYTSPSPRDRTRS
;
A
#
# COMPACT_ATOMS: atom_id res chain seq x y z
N ILE A 1 -18.99 -39.36 -49.88
CA ILE A 1 -18.30 -39.17 -48.59
C ILE A 1 -17.57 -37.83 -48.59
N LYS A 2 -16.88 -37.39 -49.69
CA LYS A 2 -16.17 -36.08 -49.74
C LYS A 2 -17.09 -34.85 -49.64
N ASN A 3 -18.31 -34.91 -50.16
CA ASN A 3 -19.25 -33.78 -50.12
C ASN A 3 -19.97 -33.62 -48.78
N ILE A 4 -20.06 -34.66 -47.95
CA ILE A 4 -20.63 -34.60 -46.60
C ILE A 4 -19.63 -33.97 -45.62
N LEU A 5 -18.31 -34.18 -45.83
CA LEU A 5 -17.25 -33.59 -44.98
C LEU A 5 -17.11 -32.06 -45.16
N ILE A 6 -17.38 -31.56 -46.38
CA ILE A 6 -17.32 -30.11 -46.66
C ILE A 6 -18.51 -29.37 -46.05
N ILE A 7 -19.71 -29.98 -46.01
CA ILE A 7 -20.90 -29.38 -45.39
C ILE A 7 -20.77 -29.35 -43.86
N CYS A 8 -20.19 -30.38 -43.23
CA CYS A 8 -19.92 -30.37 -41.79
C CYS A 8 -18.85 -29.35 -41.37
N LEU A 9 -17.81 -29.11 -42.20
CA LEU A 9 -16.80 -28.07 -41.93
C LEU A 9 -17.39 -26.66 -42.08
N PHE A 10 -18.30 -26.43 -43.03
CA PHE A 10 -18.98 -25.15 -43.16
C PHE A 10 -20.02 -24.89 -42.05
N CYS A 11 -20.71 -25.91 -41.57
CA CYS A 11 -21.62 -25.81 -40.42
C CYS A 11 -20.84 -25.58 -39.09
N CYS A 12 -19.67 -26.18 -38.91
CA CYS A 12 -18.83 -25.92 -37.74
C CYS A 12 -18.17 -24.52 -37.78
N ALA A 13 -17.83 -24.01 -38.96
CA ALA A 13 -17.29 -22.64 -39.09
C ALA A 13 -18.36 -21.54 -38.87
N SER A 14 -19.62 -21.82 -39.24
CA SER A 14 -20.75 -20.90 -38.99
C SER A 14 -21.21 -20.89 -37.53
N SER A 15 -21.05 -21.98 -36.80
CA SER A 15 -21.36 -22.01 -35.35
C SER A 15 -20.30 -21.35 -34.46
N LEU A 16 -19.05 -21.23 -34.93
CA LEU A 16 -18.00 -20.47 -34.24
C LEU A 16 -18.14 -18.94 -34.39
N ASN A 17 -18.80 -18.49 -35.48
CA ASN A 17 -19.00 -17.03 -35.70
C ASN A 17 -20.29 -16.47 -35.08
N ALA A 18 -21.16 -17.29 -34.50
CA ALA A 18 -22.45 -16.85 -33.91
C ALA A 18 -22.31 -16.38 -32.42
N GLN A 19 -21.12 -16.51 -31.82
CA GLN A 19 -20.94 -16.23 -30.38
C GLN A 19 -20.57 -14.78 -30.03
N HIS A 20 -20.22 -13.94 -31.02
CA HIS A 20 -19.84 -12.55 -30.76
C HIS A 20 -20.80 -11.56 -31.39
N THR A 21 -21.96 -11.35 -30.74
CA THR A 21 -22.94 -10.34 -31.18
C THR A 21 -22.44 -8.89 -31.10
N PHE A 22 -21.39 -8.64 -30.30
CA PHE A 22 -20.78 -7.32 -30.10
C PHE A 22 -19.26 -7.37 -30.33
N PRO A 23 -18.67 -6.45 -31.12
CA PRO A 23 -17.23 -6.37 -31.36
C PRO A 23 -16.39 -6.34 -30.08
N TYR A 24 -16.79 -5.60 -29.03
CA TYR A 24 -16.01 -5.53 -27.79
C TYR A 24 -15.87 -6.88 -27.06
N LYS A 25 -16.76 -7.85 -27.31
CA LYS A 25 -16.68 -9.21 -26.73
C LYS A 25 -15.78 -10.16 -27.53
N ASN A 26 -15.31 -9.73 -28.70
CA ASN A 26 -14.43 -10.56 -29.53
C ASN A 26 -12.95 -10.38 -29.13
N PRO A 27 -12.31 -11.38 -28.50
CA PRO A 27 -10.91 -11.25 -28.05
C PRO A 27 -9.90 -11.22 -29.20
N LEU A 28 -10.30 -11.50 -30.42
CA LEU A 28 -9.42 -11.45 -31.59
C LEU A 28 -9.28 -10.04 -32.20
N LEU A 29 -10.15 -9.10 -31.79
CA LEU A 29 -10.04 -7.72 -32.26
C LEU A 29 -9.02 -6.93 -31.43
N PRO A 30 -8.37 -5.94 -32.03
CA PRO A 30 -7.46 -5.04 -31.33
C PRO A 30 -8.14 -4.34 -30.14
N THR A 31 -7.40 -4.13 -29.06
CA THR A 31 -7.91 -3.49 -27.84
C THR A 31 -8.60 -2.15 -28.15
N GLU A 32 -8.03 -1.31 -29.00
CA GLU A 32 -8.61 0.00 -29.32
C GLU A 32 -9.96 -0.10 -30.06
N GLU A 33 -10.15 -1.10 -30.91
CA GLU A 33 -11.44 -1.35 -31.57
C GLU A 33 -12.50 -1.76 -30.56
N ARG A 34 -12.13 -2.65 -29.64
CA ARG A 34 -13.01 -3.13 -28.56
C ARG A 34 -13.39 -1.97 -27.62
N VAL A 35 -12.43 -1.14 -27.22
CA VAL A 35 -12.66 0.05 -26.39
C VAL A 35 -13.61 1.02 -27.07
N ASN A 36 -13.39 1.33 -28.34
CA ASN A 36 -14.22 2.29 -29.07
C ASN A 36 -15.66 1.73 -29.27
N ASP A 37 -15.81 0.46 -29.64
CA ASP A 37 -17.12 -0.18 -29.76
C ASP A 37 -17.90 -0.13 -28.45
N LEU A 38 -17.26 -0.51 -27.34
CA LEU A 38 -17.90 -0.52 -26.02
C LEU A 38 -18.29 0.91 -25.57
N LEU A 39 -17.36 1.87 -25.66
CA LEU A 39 -17.59 3.26 -25.27
C LEU A 39 -18.79 3.88 -26.02
N ASN A 40 -18.91 3.60 -27.33
CA ASN A 40 -20.01 4.12 -28.16
C ASN A 40 -21.38 3.51 -27.79
N ARG A 41 -21.39 2.37 -27.09
CA ARG A 41 -22.63 1.73 -26.60
C ARG A 41 -23.07 2.22 -25.25
N MET A 42 -22.16 2.81 -24.48
CA MET A 42 -22.40 3.22 -23.09
C MET A 42 -23.29 4.45 -23.01
N THR A 43 -24.26 4.40 -22.11
CA THR A 43 -24.97 5.60 -21.64
C THR A 43 -24.04 6.45 -20.75
N LEU A 44 -24.40 7.71 -20.53
CA LEU A 44 -23.65 8.59 -19.64
C LEU A 44 -23.54 8.03 -18.21
N GLN A 45 -24.63 7.44 -17.70
CA GLN A 45 -24.65 6.80 -16.38
C GLN A 45 -23.70 5.61 -16.29
N GLU A 46 -23.64 4.76 -17.32
CA GLU A 46 -22.70 3.65 -17.39
C GLU A 46 -21.25 4.14 -17.47
N LYS A 47 -20.99 5.22 -18.20
CA LYS A 47 -19.67 5.84 -18.27
C LYS A 47 -19.20 6.33 -16.90
N ILE A 48 -20.03 7.07 -16.18
CA ILE A 48 -19.74 7.56 -14.82
C ILE A 48 -19.52 6.37 -13.87
N ALA A 49 -20.34 5.33 -13.95
CA ALA A 49 -20.19 4.14 -13.12
C ALA A 49 -18.86 3.40 -13.36
N GLN A 50 -18.33 3.38 -14.60
CA GLN A 50 -17.04 2.75 -14.89
C GLN A 50 -15.82 3.47 -14.31
N ILE A 51 -15.94 4.74 -13.99
CA ILE A 51 -14.90 5.55 -13.36
C ILE A 51 -15.18 5.81 -11.87
N SER A 52 -16.08 5.03 -11.27
CA SER A 52 -16.44 5.09 -9.85
C SER A 52 -16.15 3.76 -9.15
N HIS A 53 -15.81 3.85 -7.85
CA HIS A 53 -15.52 2.73 -6.98
C HIS A 53 -16.72 2.42 -6.09
N LEU A 54 -17.16 1.14 -6.09
CA LEU A 54 -18.21 0.62 -5.20
C LEU A 54 -17.60 0.34 -3.83
N GLN A 55 -18.02 1.08 -2.82
CA GLN A 55 -17.48 0.96 -1.48
C GLN A 55 -18.06 -0.24 -0.73
N SER A 56 -17.24 -0.91 0.08
CA SER A 56 -17.66 -2.06 0.87
C SER A 56 -18.83 -1.73 1.80
N TRP A 57 -18.80 -0.59 2.48
CA TRP A 57 -19.87 -0.19 3.41
C TRP A 57 -21.22 0.08 2.75
N ASP A 58 -21.25 0.30 1.43
CA ASP A 58 -22.49 0.49 0.68
C ASP A 58 -23.23 -0.84 0.43
N VAL A 59 -22.50 -1.95 0.40
CA VAL A 59 -23.05 -3.25 -0.02
C VAL A 59 -22.90 -4.36 1.03
N PHE A 60 -22.23 -4.09 2.16
CA PHE A 60 -22.14 -5.06 3.25
C PHE A 60 -22.97 -4.64 4.46
N ASP A 61 -23.46 -5.63 5.21
CA ASP A 61 -24.01 -5.51 6.57
C ASP A 61 -22.99 -6.15 7.54
N GLY A 62 -22.17 -5.32 8.17
CA GLY A 62 -20.99 -5.81 8.88
C GLY A 62 -20.07 -6.55 7.89
N GLN A 63 -19.79 -7.83 8.16
CA GLN A 63 -18.93 -8.66 7.30
C GLN A 63 -19.68 -9.46 6.22
N LYS A 64 -20.99 -9.29 6.11
CA LYS A 64 -21.83 -10.07 5.17
C LYS A 64 -22.24 -9.23 3.97
N LEU A 65 -21.92 -9.72 2.76
CA LEU A 65 -22.41 -9.10 1.53
C LEU A 65 -23.94 -9.16 1.46
N ASN A 66 -24.57 -8.01 1.24
CA ASN A 66 -26.01 -7.87 1.05
C ASN A 66 -26.32 -7.70 -0.45
N THR A 67 -26.86 -8.75 -1.06
CA THR A 67 -27.15 -8.74 -2.50
C THR A 67 -28.26 -7.77 -2.90
N ALA A 68 -29.19 -7.43 -2.00
CA ALA A 68 -30.21 -6.41 -2.27
C ALA A 68 -29.60 -4.99 -2.32
N LYS A 69 -28.66 -4.68 -1.40
CA LYS A 69 -27.89 -3.45 -1.46
C LYS A 69 -27.02 -3.39 -2.72
N LEU A 70 -26.35 -4.50 -3.07
CA LEU A 70 -25.58 -4.61 -4.30
C LEU A 70 -26.45 -4.29 -5.53
N ALA A 71 -27.63 -4.91 -5.64
CA ALA A 71 -28.55 -4.66 -6.72
C ALA A 71 -29.04 -3.20 -6.77
N LYS A 72 -29.31 -2.59 -5.62
CA LYS A 72 -29.70 -1.19 -5.52
C LYS A 72 -28.58 -0.23 -5.96
N MET A 73 -27.35 -0.51 -5.59
CA MET A 73 -26.18 0.36 -5.91
C MET A 73 -25.77 0.22 -7.37
N CYS A 74 -25.65 -1.00 -7.87
CA CYS A 74 -25.19 -1.27 -9.24
C CYS A 74 -26.28 -0.99 -10.29
N GLY A 75 -27.55 -1.33 -10.01
CA GLY A 75 -28.60 -1.27 -11.02
C GLY A 75 -28.21 -2.03 -12.28
N ASP A 76 -28.56 -1.48 -13.45
CA ASP A 76 -28.17 -2.01 -14.76
C ASP A 76 -26.87 -1.38 -15.32
N LYS A 77 -26.32 -0.37 -14.64
CA LYS A 77 -25.12 0.39 -15.06
C LYS A 77 -23.79 -0.21 -14.57
N GLY A 78 -23.82 -0.96 -13.46
CA GLY A 78 -22.63 -1.56 -12.85
C GLY A 78 -21.72 -0.58 -12.11
N TYR A 79 -20.45 -1.00 -11.89
CA TYR A 79 -19.36 -0.20 -11.33
C TYR A 79 -18.02 -0.64 -11.94
N GLY A 80 -17.07 0.30 -12.02
CA GLY A 80 -15.74 0.02 -12.59
C GLY A 80 -14.82 -0.74 -11.66
N PHE A 81 -14.93 -0.49 -10.36
CA PHE A 81 -14.06 -0.99 -9.29
C PHE A 81 -14.90 -1.41 -8.09
N PHE A 82 -14.41 -2.37 -7.34
CA PHE A 82 -15.02 -2.80 -6.08
C PHE A 82 -13.96 -3.41 -5.16
N GLU A 83 -14.19 -3.32 -3.85
CA GLU A 83 -13.36 -3.92 -2.82
C GLU A 83 -14.15 -4.87 -1.93
N GLY A 84 -13.46 -5.63 -1.08
CA GLY A 84 -14.07 -6.46 -0.03
C GLY A 84 -13.57 -6.05 1.35
N PHE A 85 -14.34 -6.38 2.39
CA PHE A 85 -13.82 -6.29 3.75
C PHE A 85 -12.68 -7.29 3.97
N PRO A 86 -11.76 -7.04 4.94
CA PRO A 86 -10.76 -7.99 5.36
C PRO A 86 -11.43 -9.20 6.03
N LEU A 87 -11.77 -10.18 5.20
CA LEU A 87 -12.38 -11.47 5.55
C LEU A 87 -11.38 -12.57 5.23
N THR A 88 -11.71 -13.82 5.56
CA THR A 88 -10.90 -14.96 5.11
C THR A 88 -10.83 -15.01 3.57
N ALA A 89 -9.74 -15.53 3.03
CA ALA A 89 -9.55 -15.63 1.58
C ALA A 89 -10.73 -16.29 0.85
N ALA A 90 -11.28 -17.35 1.43
CA ALA A 90 -12.44 -18.07 0.86
C ALA A 90 -13.71 -17.19 0.81
N GLN A 91 -13.95 -16.40 1.86
CA GLN A 91 -15.08 -15.47 1.91
C GLN A 91 -14.90 -14.31 0.93
N CYS A 92 -13.69 -13.72 0.86
CA CYS A 92 -13.39 -12.68 -0.11
C CYS A 92 -13.59 -13.17 -1.54
N ARG A 93 -13.03 -14.32 -1.89
CA ARG A 93 -13.19 -14.92 -3.22
C ARG A 93 -14.65 -15.18 -3.56
N LYS A 94 -15.44 -15.70 -2.60
CA LYS A 94 -16.87 -15.90 -2.78
C LYS A 94 -17.61 -14.59 -3.04
N ASN A 95 -17.34 -13.55 -2.24
CA ASN A 95 -17.98 -12.25 -2.37
C ASN A 95 -17.61 -11.56 -3.68
N PHE A 96 -16.34 -11.59 -4.06
CA PHE A 96 -15.89 -11.05 -5.34
C PHE A 96 -16.54 -11.74 -6.52
N ARG A 97 -16.70 -13.08 -6.45
CA ARG A 97 -17.43 -13.83 -7.47
C ARG A 97 -18.90 -13.40 -7.56
N ILE A 98 -19.59 -13.18 -6.44
CA ILE A 98 -20.99 -12.72 -6.43
C ILE A 98 -21.09 -11.32 -7.06
N ILE A 99 -20.22 -10.38 -6.67
CA ILE A 99 -20.22 -9.02 -7.24
C ILE A 99 -19.95 -9.09 -8.74
N GLN A 100 -18.90 -9.81 -9.15
CA GLN A 100 -18.54 -9.95 -10.56
C GLN A 100 -19.64 -10.61 -11.39
N THR A 101 -20.31 -11.66 -10.86
CA THR A 101 -21.45 -12.29 -11.52
C THR A 101 -22.59 -11.29 -11.71
N TYR A 102 -22.88 -10.45 -10.70
CA TYR A 102 -23.87 -9.39 -10.85
C TYR A 102 -23.50 -8.42 -11.98
N LEU A 103 -22.26 -7.95 -12.01
CA LEU A 103 -21.77 -7.02 -13.03
C LEU A 103 -21.88 -7.61 -14.45
N LEU A 104 -21.59 -8.89 -14.61
CA LEU A 104 -21.60 -9.57 -15.91
C LEU A 104 -23.00 -9.94 -16.41
N GLU A 105 -23.89 -10.37 -15.51
CA GLU A 105 -25.15 -11.02 -15.89
C GLU A 105 -26.37 -10.13 -15.65
N GLN A 106 -26.30 -9.17 -14.73
CA GLN A 106 -27.42 -8.31 -14.36
C GLN A 106 -27.29 -6.87 -14.87
N THR A 107 -26.15 -6.50 -15.49
CA THR A 107 -25.97 -5.19 -16.11
C THR A 107 -26.10 -5.29 -17.63
N ARG A 108 -26.52 -4.19 -18.26
CA ARG A 108 -26.85 -4.16 -19.70
C ARG A 108 -25.68 -4.54 -20.62
N LEU A 109 -24.45 -4.12 -20.28
CA LEU A 109 -23.26 -4.36 -21.11
C LEU A 109 -22.37 -5.48 -20.57
N GLY A 110 -22.58 -5.95 -19.36
CA GLY A 110 -21.79 -7.02 -18.76
C GLY A 110 -20.31 -6.68 -18.64
N ILE A 111 -19.99 -5.45 -18.18
CA ILE A 111 -18.61 -4.98 -18.04
C ILE A 111 -18.05 -5.46 -16.69
N PRO A 112 -16.95 -6.24 -16.67
CA PRO A 112 -16.34 -6.69 -15.42
C PRO A 112 -15.76 -5.54 -14.62
N GLY A 113 -15.81 -5.63 -13.29
CA GLY A 113 -15.17 -4.68 -12.37
C GLY A 113 -13.78 -5.14 -11.95
N PHE A 114 -12.90 -4.20 -11.59
CA PHE A 114 -11.65 -4.51 -10.89
C PHE A 114 -11.93 -4.87 -9.44
N SER A 115 -11.49 -6.03 -8.98
CA SER A 115 -11.39 -6.35 -7.56
C SER A 115 -10.12 -5.73 -6.98
N VAL A 116 -10.27 -4.89 -5.95
CA VAL A 116 -9.20 -4.04 -5.39
C VAL A 116 -8.87 -4.47 -3.96
N ALA A 117 -7.61 -4.38 -3.56
CA ALA A 117 -7.19 -4.54 -2.17
C ALA A 117 -5.93 -3.73 -1.85
N GLU A 118 -5.78 -3.35 -0.57
CA GLU A 118 -4.54 -2.83 -0.02
C GLU A 118 -3.50 -3.95 0.15
N SER A 119 -2.25 -3.67 -0.19
CA SER A 119 -1.18 -4.67 -0.10
C SER A 119 0.22 -4.04 -0.15
N LEU A 120 0.55 -3.16 0.79
CA LEU A 120 1.86 -2.50 0.81
C LEU A 120 2.99 -3.50 1.08
N HIS A 121 2.86 -4.31 2.13
CA HIS A 121 3.85 -5.30 2.54
C HIS A 121 3.18 -6.63 2.96
N GLY A 122 2.17 -7.01 2.22
CA GLY A 122 1.29 -8.17 2.42
C GLY A 122 -0.16 -7.77 2.24
N VAL A 123 -1.01 -8.71 1.88
CA VAL A 123 -2.42 -8.42 1.63
C VAL A 123 -3.13 -8.10 2.94
N VAL A 124 -3.88 -7.00 2.99
CA VAL A 124 -4.66 -6.60 4.17
C VAL A 124 -5.94 -7.44 4.28
N HIS A 125 -5.78 -8.76 4.29
CA HIS A 125 -6.84 -9.74 4.52
C HIS A 125 -6.43 -10.77 5.55
N GLU A 126 -7.37 -11.20 6.38
CA GLU A 126 -7.12 -12.14 7.48
C GLU A 126 -6.40 -13.41 7.02
N GLY A 127 -5.31 -13.74 7.68
CA GLY A 127 -4.51 -14.93 7.45
C GLY A 127 -3.45 -14.79 6.34
N SER A 128 -3.34 -13.66 5.66
CA SER A 128 -2.26 -13.40 4.68
C SER A 128 -0.90 -13.26 5.36
N THR A 129 0.18 -13.44 4.59
CA THR A 129 1.53 -13.20 5.08
C THR A 129 1.76 -11.70 5.28
N ILE A 130 2.30 -11.32 6.44
CA ILE A 130 2.78 -9.98 6.72
C ILE A 130 4.30 -9.99 6.54
N TYR A 131 4.82 -9.13 5.69
CA TYR A 131 6.25 -8.90 5.49
C TYR A 131 6.71 -7.66 6.27
N PRO A 132 8.03 -7.46 6.47
CA PRO A 132 8.54 -6.18 6.96
C PRO A 132 8.07 -5.02 6.10
N GLN A 133 7.90 -3.85 6.71
CA GLN A 133 7.49 -2.61 6.03
C GLN A 133 8.48 -2.19 4.94
N ASN A 134 8.04 -1.32 4.02
CA ASN A 134 8.85 -0.88 2.89
C ASN A 134 10.17 -0.24 3.31
N ILE A 135 10.20 0.51 4.42
CA ILE A 135 11.47 1.06 4.94
C ILE A 135 12.46 -0.04 5.34
N ALA A 136 11.97 -1.17 5.83
CA ALA A 136 12.83 -2.33 6.11
C ALA A 136 13.29 -3.01 4.82
N ILE A 137 12.39 -3.15 3.82
CA ILE A 137 12.78 -3.64 2.47
C ILE A 137 13.85 -2.74 1.87
N GLY A 138 13.68 -1.41 1.94
CA GLY A 138 14.68 -0.44 1.50
C GLY A 138 16.03 -0.60 2.22
N SER A 139 16.01 -0.89 3.53
CA SER A 139 17.22 -1.10 4.34
C SER A 139 18.02 -2.34 3.95
N THR A 140 17.45 -3.29 3.20
CA THR A 140 18.18 -4.42 2.64
C THR A 140 19.10 -4.03 1.48
N PHE A 141 18.85 -2.91 0.80
CA PHE A 141 19.49 -2.52 -0.47
C PHE A 141 19.42 -3.62 -1.55
N ASN A 142 18.41 -4.49 -1.48
CA ASN A 142 18.30 -5.70 -2.31
C ASN A 142 16.96 -5.70 -3.09
N PRO A 143 16.91 -5.12 -4.31
CA PRO A 143 15.69 -5.10 -5.12
C PRO A 143 15.17 -6.51 -5.48
N ALA A 144 16.03 -7.53 -5.48
CA ALA A 144 15.57 -8.89 -5.75
C ALA A 144 14.65 -9.42 -4.66
N LEU A 145 14.85 -9.03 -3.39
CA LEU A 145 13.92 -9.37 -2.30
C LEU A 145 12.57 -8.66 -2.45
N ALA A 146 12.56 -7.40 -2.89
CA ALA A 146 11.33 -6.67 -3.17
C ALA A 146 10.51 -7.37 -4.29
N TYR A 147 11.17 -7.81 -5.36
CA TYR A 147 10.54 -8.60 -6.42
C TYR A 147 9.97 -9.94 -5.89
N GLU A 148 10.76 -10.73 -5.17
CA GLU A 148 10.31 -12.02 -4.62
C GLU A 148 9.17 -11.83 -3.62
N MET A 149 9.18 -10.76 -2.80
CA MET A 149 8.09 -10.43 -1.89
C MET A 149 6.78 -10.22 -2.66
N THR A 150 6.77 -9.34 -3.65
CA THR A 150 5.55 -9.02 -4.41
C THR A 150 5.10 -10.17 -5.30
N LYS A 151 6.01 -10.98 -5.79
CA LYS A 151 5.71 -12.26 -6.45
C LYS A 151 4.93 -13.20 -5.51
N HIS A 152 5.38 -13.39 -4.26
CA HIS A 152 4.66 -14.23 -3.29
C HIS A 152 3.30 -13.62 -2.92
N ILE A 153 3.26 -12.30 -2.68
CA ILE A 153 2.00 -11.57 -2.44
C ILE A 153 1.02 -11.75 -3.61
N ALA A 154 1.50 -11.68 -4.86
CA ALA A 154 0.68 -11.92 -6.04
C ALA A 154 0.03 -13.33 -6.04
N GLY A 155 0.75 -14.34 -5.56
CA GLY A 155 0.20 -15.69 -5.38
C GLY A 155 -0.95 -15.74 -4.35
N GLU A 156 -0.82 -15.04 -3.23
CA GLU A 156 -1.90 -14.92 -2.23
C GLU A 156 -3.09 -14.10 -2.78
N LEU A 157 -2.83 -12.99 -3.48
CA LEU A 157 -3.86 -12.18 -4.14
C LEU A 157 -4.68 -12.97 -5.16
N ASN A 158 -4.02 -13.78 -6.00
CA ASN A 158 -4.68 -14.66 -6.95
C ASN A 158 -5.55 -15.72 -6.24
N THR A 159 -5.16 -16.17 -5.07
CA THR A 159 -5.95 -17.08 -4.22
C THR A 159 -7.17 -16.38 -3.66
N ILE A 160 -7.06 -15.13 -3.23
CA ILE A 160 -8.15 -14.30 -2.71
C ILE A 160 -9.11 -13.87 -3.84
N GLY A 161 -8.61 -13.70 -5.07
CA GLY A 161 -9.37 -13.23 -6.22
C GLY A 161 -9.27 -11.71 -6.45
N VAL A 162 -8.17 -11.11 -6.06
CA VAL A 162 -7.86 -9.69 -6.27
C VAL A 162 -7.11 -9.51 -7.58
N LYS A 163 -7.50 -8.52 -8.38
CA LYS A 163 -6.82 -8.17 -9.66
C LYS A 163 -5.96 -6.92 -9.56
N GLN A 164 -6.36 -5.96 -8.75
CA GLN A 164 -5.72 -4.66 -8.60
C GLN A 164 -5.26 -4.46 -7.15
N VAL A 165 -4.00 -4.04 -6.95
CA VAL A 165 -3.51 -3.65 -5.64
C VAL A 165 -3.18 -2.18 -5.57
N LEU A 166 -3.42 -1.56 -4.40
CA LEU A 166 -3.09 -0.17 -4.09
C LEU A 166 -1.64 -0.09 -3.55
N ALA A 167 -0.71 -0.58 -4.33
CA ALA A 167 0.72 -0.70 -4.04
C ALA A 167 1.53 -0.76 -5.36
N PRO A 168 2.86 -0.42 -5.32
CA PRO A 168 3.66 -0.03 -4.16
C PRO A 168 3.50 1.43 -3.74
N CYS A 169 3.80 1.74 -2.46
CA CYS A 169 4.05 3.11 -2.00
C CYS A 169 5.50 3.46 -2.31
N ILE A 170 5.72 4.45 -3.19
CA ILE A 170 7.04 4.81 -3.73
C ILE A 170 7.43 6.25 -3.42
N ASP A 171 6.78 6.83 -2.42
CA ASP A 171 7.13 8.16 -1.91
C ASP A 171 8.59 8.21 -1.45
N VAL A 172 9.24 9.36 -1.64
CA VAL A 172 10.59 9.61 -1.15
C VAL A 172 10.49 10.37 0.17
N ALA A 173 10.74 9.70 1.31
CA ALA A 173 10.57 10.28 2.63
C ALA A 173 11.74 11.22 3.00
N ARG A 174 11.47 12.53 3.06
CA ARG A 174 12.43 13.56 3.40
C ARG A 174 12.09 14.28 4.71
N GLU A 175 10.87 14.19 5.19
CA GLU A 175 10.40 14.76 6.45
C GLU A 175 10.12 13.64 7.47
N LEU A 176 11.01 13.47 8.44
CA LEU A 176 10.97 12.34 9.38
C LEU A 176 9.85 12.44 10.44
N ARG A 177 9.24 13.62 10.63
CA ARG A 177 8.07 13.77 11.52
C ARG A 177 6.79 13.25 10.90
N TRP A 178 6.74 13.10 9.57
CA TRP A 178 5.63 12.53 8.84
C TRP A 178 5.33 11.08 9.28
N GLY A 179 4.06 10.76 9.53
CA GLY A 179 3.65 9.47 10.06
C GLY A 179 3.87 8.30 9.09
N ARG A 180 3.84 8.56 7.76
CA ARG A 180 3.92 7.52 6.71
C ARG A 180 5.34 7.22 6.22
N VAL A 181 6.37 7.63 6.92
CA VAL A 181 7.77 7.32 6.56
C VAL A 181 7.98 5.83 6.39
N GLU A 182 7.37 5.00 7.23
CA GLU A 182 7.50 3.53 7.19
C GLU A 182 7.00 2.88 5.89
N GLU A 183 6.08 3.53 5.18
CA GLU A 183 5.55 3.07 3.91
C GLU A 183 6.52 3.31 2.74
N SER A 184 7.51 4.19 2.92
CA SER A 184 8.51 4.56 1.93
C SER A 184 9.74 3.66 2.01
N PHE A 185 10.42 3.43 0.89
CA PHE A 185 11.67 2.64 0.91
C PHE A 185 12.84 3.40 1.49
N SER A 186 12.93 4.72 1.25
CA SER A 186 14.13 5.51 1.59
C SER A 186 13.90 7.02 1.44
N GLU A 187 14.88 7.79 1.89
CA GLU A 187 15.08 9.20 1.53
C GLU A 187 15.82 9.38 0.18
N ASP A 188 16.42 8.29 -0.34
CA ASP A 188 17.17 8.28 -1.59
C ASP A 188 16.24 7.94 -2.77
N PRO A 189 16.02 8.88 -3.73
CA PRO A 189 15.15 8.66 -4.88
C PRO A 189 15.64 7.54 -5.80
N PHE A 190 16.94 7.27 -5.88
CA PHE A 190 17.47 6.18 -6.69
C PHE A 190 17.12 4.82 -6.07
N LEU A 191 17.33 4.66 -4.77
CA LEU A 191 16.96 3.42 -4.07
C LEU A 191 15.46 3.19 -4.16
N CYS A 192 14.63 4.23 -3.90
CA CYS A 192 13.19 4.15 -4.08
C CYS A 192 12.81 3.69 -5.50
N ALA A 193 13.45 4.25 -6.54
CA ALA A 193 13.20 3.87 -7.92
C ALA A 193 13.54 2.39 -8.21
N ARG A 194 14.67 1.90 -7.71
CA ARG A 194 15.07 0.49 -7.93
C ARG A 194 14.17 -0.51 -7.21
N MET A 195 13.76 -0.20 -5.98
CA MET A 195 12.81 -1.01 -5.21
C MET A 195 11.42 -0.99 -5.87
N ALA A 196 10.94 0.19 -6.27
CA ALA A 196 9.66 0.37 -6.95
C ALA A 196 9.55 -0.45 -8.23
N VAL A 197 10.58 -0.39 -9.11
CA VAL A 197 10.61 -1.17 -10.35
C VAL A 197 10.55 -2.68 -10.07
N ALA A 198 11.27 -3.13 -9.05
CA ALA A 198 11.28 -4.54 -8.66
C ALA A 198 9.90 -5.02 -8.17
N GLU A 199 9.24 -4.25 -7.30
CA GLU A 199 7.91 -4.59 -6.79
C GLU A 199 6.85 -4.58 -7.88
N VAL A 200 6.84 -3.55 -8.74
CA VAL A 200 5.92 -3.46 -9.87
C VAL A 200 6.06 -4.69 -10.78
N LYS A 201 7.29 -5.08 -11.13
CA LYS A 201 7.55 -6.29 -11.94
C LYS A 201 7.08 -7.56 -11.23
N GLY A 202 7.35 -7.70 -9.92
CA GLY A 202 6.92 -8.87 -9.16
C GLY A 202 5.40 -9.09 -9.17
N TYR A 203 4.61 -8.02 -9.09
CA TYR A 203 3.16 -8.09 -9.26
C TYR A 203 2.74 -8.41 -10.70
N MET A 204 3.26 -7.66 -11.68
CA MET A 204 2.84 -7.74 -13.08
C MET A 204 3.17 -9.11 -13.70
N ASP A 205 4.36 -9.64 -13.47
CA ASP A 205 4.81 -10.94 -13.99
C ASP A 205 3.92 -12.10 -13.49
N HIS A 206 3.16 -11.88 -12.41
CA HIS A 206 2.29 -12.87 -11.79
C HIS A 206 0.80 -12.54 -11.91
N GLY A 207 0.45 -11.63 -12.82
CA GLY A 207 -0.92 -11.37 -13.25
C GLY A 207 -1.73 -10.44 -12.36
N ILE A 208 -1.09 -9.71 -11.44
CA ILE A 208 -1.68 -8.65 -10.62
C ILE A 208 -1.36 -7.29 -11.23
N SER A 209 -2.32 -6.38 -11.21
CA SER A 209 -2.11 -4.99 -11.62
C SER A 209 -1.70 -4.14 -10.41
N PRO A 210 -0.47 -3.64 -10.33
CA PRO A 210 -0.07 -2.70 -9.30
C PRO A 210 -0.58 -1.29 -9.59
N MET A 211 -0.70 -0.47 -8.54
CA MET A 211 -1.02 0.96 -8.61
C MET A 211 0.02 1.73 -7.79
N ALA A 212 0.99 2.32 -8.47
CA ALA A 212 2.04 3.09 -7.80
C ALA A 212 1.48 4.35 -7.13
N LYS A 213 1.83 4.57 -5.87
CA LYS A 213 1.32 5.68 -5.06
C LYS A 213 2.42 6.36 -4.24
N HIS A 214 2.29 7.65 -3.92
CA HIS A 214 1.23 8.58 -4.32
C HIS A 214 1.81 9.58 -5.32
N TYR A 215 1.24 9.70 -6.50
CA TYR A 215 1.79 10.53 -7.56
C TYR A 215 1.69 12.02 -7.22
N GLY A 216 2.86 12.62 -7.06
CA GLY A 216 3.12 13.97 -6.63
C GLY A 216 4.20 13.98 -5.54
N PRO A 217 4.72 15.15 -5.13
CA PRO A 217 5.60 15.24 -3.97
C PRO A 217 4.75 15.05 -2.70
N HIS A 218 4.96 13.95 -1.97
CA HIS A 218 4.18 13.59 -0.78
C HIS A 218 5.04 13.42 0.47
N GLY A 219 6.23 12.80 0.36
CA GLY A 219 7.08 12.43 1.49
C GLY A 219 7.85 13.56 2.17
N ASN A 220 7.47 14.84 1.96
CA ASN A 220 8.08 16.01 2.58
C ASN A 220 7.04 17.09 2.91
N PRO A 221 5.94 16.76 3.59
CA PRO A 221 4.89 17.73 3.88
C PRO A 221 5.36 18.79 4.88
N LEU A 222 4.88 20.02 4.74
CA LEU A 222 5.20 21.13 5.66
C LEU A 222 4.90 20.75 7.11
N GLY A 223 5.91 20.92 7.97
CA GLY A 223 5.81 20.63 9.40
C GLY A 223 5.65 19.15 9.74
N GLY A 224 5.80 18.24 8.78
CA GLY A 224 5.56 16.80 8.94
C GLY A 224 4.09 16.41 8.95
N LEU A 225 3.17 17.34 8.69
CA LEU A 225 1.72 17.10 8.77
C LEU A 225 1.23 16.37 7.51
N ASN A 226 0.62 15.22 7.66
CA ASN A 226 0.29 14.27 6.59
C ASN A 226 -0.39 14.93 5.40
N LEU A 227 -1.29 15.77 5.43
CA LEU A 227 -2.00 16.36 4.28
C LEU A 227 -1.43 17.70 3.81
N ALA A 228 -0.40 18.23 4.50
CA ALA A 228 0.13 19.54 4.20
C ALA A 228 0.82 19.62 2.83
N SER A 229 0.90 20.82 2.27
CA SER A 229 1.59 21.09 1.01
C SER A 229 3.08 20.73 1.09
N VAL A 230 3.64 20.29 -0.03
CA VAL A 230 5.09 20.19 -0.21
C VAL A 230 5.57 21.39 -1.01
N GLU A 231 6.42 22.18 -0.39
CA GLU A 231 7.02 23.36 -1.00
C GLU A 231 8.41 23.00 -1.53
N CYS A 232 8.56 22.90 -2.84
CA CYS A 232 9.87 22.59 -3.44
C CYS A 232 9.98 23.17 -4.84
N GLY A 233 11.22 23.39 -5.27
CA GLY A 233 11.52 23.86 -6.62
C GLY A 233 11.31 22.76 -7.68
N ILE A 234 11.23 23.17 -8.94
CA ILE A 234 11.01 22.27 -10.08
C ILE A 234 12.11 21.21 -10.21
N ARG A 235 13.35 21.51 -9.81
CA ARG A 235 14.46 20.57 -9.81
C ARG A 235 14.22 19.45 -8.81
N ASP A 236 13.87 19.79 -7.56
CA ASP A 236 13.59 18.78 -6.53
C ASP A 236 12.37 17.92 -6.91
N LEU A 237 11.36 18.53 -7.54
CA LEU A 237 10.21 17.79 -8.05
C LEU A 237 10.65 16.65 -8.96
N PHE A 238 11.52 16.89 -9.95
CA PHE A 238 11.98 15.88 -10.90
C PHE A 238 13.09 14.97 -10.37
N ASP A 239 14.08 15.55 -9.69
CA ASP A 239 15.27 14.79 -9.28
C ASP A 239 15.01 13.94 -8.02
N VAL A 240 13.98 14.28 -7.23
CA VAL A 240 13.64 13.59 -5.98
C VAL A 240 12.28 12.90 -6.08
N TYR A 241 11.19 13.68 -6.10
CA TYR A 241 9.86 13.13 -5.83
C TYR A 241 9.25 12.36 -7.00
N LEU A 242 9.48 12.78 -8.23
CA LEU A 242 8.98 12.09 -9.42
C LEU A 242 9.96 11.05 -9.98
N LYS A 243 11.17 10.97 -9.44
CA LYS A 243 12.20 10.03 -9.92
C LYS A 243 11.80 8.56 -9.87
N PRO A 244 11.15 8.06 -8.80
CA PRO A 244 10.65 6.69 -8.78
C PRO A 244 9.55 6.44 -9.83
N PHE A 245 8.65 7.41 -10.06
CA PHE A 245 7.61 7.31 -11.08
C PHE A 245 8.20 7.30 -12.50
N GLU A 246 9.16 8.17 -12.79
CA GLU A 246 9.89 8.17 -14.07
C GLU A 246 10.49 6.78 -14.34
N ALA A 247 11.12 6.17 -13.34
CA ALA A 247 11.77 4.86 -13.47
C ALA A 247 10.76 3.73 -13.76
N ILE A 248 9.66 3.65 -13.02
CA ILE A 248 8.65 2.60 -13.26
C ILE A 248 7.98 2.76 -14.62
N LEU A 249 7.72 3.99 -15.07
CA LEU A 249 7.10 4.27 -16.37
C LEU A 249 8.06 3.99 -17.54
N ALA A 250 9.37 4.13 -17.33
CA ALA A 250 10.38 3.81 -18.34
C ALA A 250 10.68 2.31 -18.43
N GLU A 251 10.50 1.55 -17.35
CA GLU A 251 10.95 0.15 -17.26
C GLU A 251 9.80 -0.87 -17.16
N THR A 252 8.54 -0.41 -17.10
CA THR A 252 7.35 -1.27 -16.97
C THR A 252 6.15 -0.72 -17.74
N ASP A 253 5.19 -1.58 -18.05
CA ASP A 253 3.92 -1.21 -18.67
C ASP A 253 2.81 -1.04 -17.60
N ILE A 254 3.10 -0.41 -16.47
CA ILE A 254 2.13 -0.17 -15.40
C ILE A 254 0.92 0.62 -15.92
N LEU A 255 -0.29 0.21 -15.54
CA LEU A 255 -1.54 0.78 -16.06
C LEU A 255 -2.31 1.62 -15.03
N ALA A 256 -1.84 1.71 -13.79
CA ALA A 256 -2.50 2.47 -12.75
C ALA A 256 -1.52 3.26 -11.89
N VAL A 257 -1.89 4.51 -11.59
CA VAL A 257 -1.18 5.40 -10.68
C VAL A 257 -2.22 6.06 -9.78
N MET A 258 -1.95 6.19 -8.49
CA MET A 258 -2.81 6.91 -7.54
C MET A 258 -2.27 8.32 -7.30
N SER A 259 -3.14 9.32 -7.40
CA SER A 259 -2.78 10.70 -7.06
C SER A 259 -2.61 10.88 -5.55
N SER A 260 -1.78 11.84 -5.11
CA SER A 260 -1.60 12.11 -3.68
C SER A 260 -2.66 13.04 -3.10
N TYR A 261 -2.82 13.00 -1.77
CA TYR A 261 -3.73 13.88 -1.03
C TYR A 261 -3.33 15.34 -1.06
N ASN A 262 -2.04 15.60 -0.96
CA ASN A 262 -1.49 16.93 -0.69
C ASN A 262 -1.36 17.81 -1.96
N ALA A 263 -0.84 19.01 -1.75
CA ALA A 263 -0.56 19.98 -2.79
C ALA A 263 0.95 20.12 -3.05
N TRP A 264 1.32 20.47 -4.25
CA TRP A 264 2.64 21.00 -4.58
C TRP A 264 2.56 22.51 -4.74
N ASN A 265 3.33 23.23 -3.90
CA ASN A 265 3.31 24.70 -3.88
C ASN A 265 1.88 25.25 -3.79
N ARG A 266 1.02 24.59 -2.98
CA ARG A 266 -0.40 24.90 -2.71
C ARG A 266 -1.38 24.61 -3.84
N GLU A 267 -0.94 24.05 -4.97
CA GLU A 267 -1.84 23.51 -5.99
C GLU A 267 -2.10 22.02 -5.70
N PRO A 268 -3.36 21.59 -5.48
CA PRO A 268 -3.66 20.18 -5.21
C PRO A 268 -3.19 19.26 -6.33
N ASN A 269 -2.36 18.27 -6.00
CA ASN A 269 -1.80 17.35 -7.01
C ASN A 269 -2.89 16.66 -7.82
N SER A 270 -4.02 16.30 -7.19
CA SER A 270 -5.16 15.62 -7.82
C SER A 270 -5.94 16.50 -8.80
N ALA A 271 -5.78 17.82 -8.75
CA ALA A 271 -6.42 18.79 -9.65
C ALA A 271 -5.41 19.55 -10.53
N SER A 272 -4.14 19.21 -10.46
CA SER A 272 -3.08 19.88 -11.24
C SER A 272 -2.94 19.27 -12.64
N LYS A 273 -3.33 20.06 -13.66
CA LYS A 273 -3.08 19.69 -15.06
C LYS A 273 -1.60 19.52 -15.35
N PHE A 274 -0.76 20.36 -14.75
CA PHE A 274 0.69 20.28 -14.90
C PHE A 274 1.21 18.91 -14.43
N MET A 275 0.78 18.44 -13.25
CA MET A 275 1.20 17.13 -12.74
C MET A 275 0.62 15.98 -13.56
N LEU A 276 -0.70 15.93 -13.73
CA LEU A 276 -1.42 14.75 -14.24
C LEU A 276 -1.42 14.65 -15.77
N THR A 277 -1.29 15.76 -16.48
CA THR A 277 -1.26 15.77 -17.94
C THR A 277 0.13 16.10 -18.47
N ASP A 278 0.64 17.30 -18.19
CA ASP A 278 1.85 17.80 -18.85
C ASP A 278 3.10 16.97 -18.45
N ILE A 279 3.21 16.53 -17.17
CA ILE A 279 4.33 15.67 -16.72
C ILE A 279 4.00 14.20 -16.92
N LEU A 280 2.97 13.67 -16.26
CA LEU A 280 2.71 12.24 -16.20
C LEU A 280 2.47 11.65 -17.59
N ARG A 281 1.68 12.32 -18.41
CA ARG A 281 1.29 11.81 -19.72
C ARG A 281 2.17 12.29 -20.86
N ASP A 282 2.34 13.61 -20.98
CA ASP A 282 3.02 14.17 -22.15
C ASP A 282 4.54 13.99 -22.05
N ARG A 283 5.11 14.12 -20.84
CA ARG A 283 6.56 13.95 -20.64
C ARG A 283 6.96 12.50 -20.36
N PHE A 284 6.26 11.81 -19.44
CA PHE A 284 6.62 10.42 -19.05
C PHE A 284 5.91 9.35 -19.88
N GLY A 285 4.94 9.72 -20.73
CA GLY A 285 4.28 8.80 -21.65
C GLY A 285 3.27 7.84 -21.00
N PHE A 286 2.77 8.12 -19.80
CA PHE A 286 1.81 7.25 -19.11
C PHE A 286 0.49 7.11 -19.89
N ARG A 287 0.13 5.87 -20.20
CA ARG A 287 -1.06 5.53 -21.01
C ARG A 287 -2.22 4.97 -20.18
N GLY A 288 -1.96 4.61 -18.93
CA GLY A 288 -2.95 4.04 -18.03
C GLY A 288 -3.92 5.06 -17.43
N TYR A 289 -4.60 4.72 -16.37
CA TYR A 289 -5.53 5.60 -15.66
C TYR A 289 -4.95 6.09 -14.33
N VAL A 290 -5.36 7.31 -13.96
CA VAL A 290 -5.08 7.91 -12.65
C VAL A 290 -6.28 7.68 -11.74
N TYR A 291 -6.04 7.01 -10.64
CA TYR A 291 -6.99 6.74 -9.57
C TYR A 291 -6.84 7.79 -8.48
N SER A 292 -7.93 8.29 -7.92
CA SER A 292 -7.87 9.20 -6.78
C SER A 292 -7.45 8.47 -5.52
N ASP A 293 -6.73 9.10 -4.63
CA ASP A 293 -6.65 8.62 -3.26
C ASP A 293 -8.02 8.74 -2.57
N TRP A 294 -8.17 8.13 -1.39
CA TRP A 294 -9.45 7.92 -0.70
C TRP A 294 -10.08 9.23 -0.26
N GLY A 295 -11.17 9.64 -0.93
CA GLY A 295 -11.86 10.90 -0.62
C GLY A 295 -11.15 12.18 -1.08
N VAL A 296 -10.06 12.08 -1.85
CA VAL A 296 -9.27 13.26 -2.26
C VAL A 296 -10.08 14.29 -3.06
N ILE A 297 -11.12 13.86 -3.80
CA ILE A 297 -11.94 14.79 -4.57
C ILE A 297 -12.80 15.65 -3.63
N ASP A 298 -13.34 15.06 -2.55
CA ASP A 298 -14.03 15.82 -1.50
C ASP A 298 -13.09 16.81 -0.78
N MET A 299 -11.80 16.48 -0.68
CA MET A 299 -10.81 17.36 -0.06
C MET A 299 -10.62 18.68 -0.83
N LEU A 300 -10.91 18.74 -2.14
CA LEU A 300 -10.87 19.99 -2.88
C LEU A 300 -11.88 21.03 -2.33
N LYS A 301 -12.99 20.55 -1.74
CA LYS A 301 -13.99 21.41 -1.08
C LYS A 301 -13.67 21.67 0.39
N ASN A 302 -13.31 20.60 1.13
CA ASN A 302 -13.32 20.60 2.60
C ASN A 302 -11.95 20.87 3.23
N PHE A 303 -10.88 20.78 2.45
CA PHE A 303 -9.50 20.91 2.93
C PHE A 303 -8.68 21.91 2.08
N HIS A 304 -8.62 21.71 0.76
CA HIS A 304 -7.89 22.60 -0.14
C HIS A 304 -8.66 23.90 -0.47
N GLU A 305 -9.99 23.89 -0.31
CA GLU A 305 -10.89 25.01 -0.55
C GLU A 305 -10.76 25.60 -1.96
N THR A 306 -10.50 24.74 -2.96
CA THR A 306 -10.38 25.12 -4.37
C THR A 306 -11.66 24.90 -5.16
N ALA A 307 -12.65 24.21 -4.59
CA ALA A 307 -13.97 23.95 -5.19
C ALA A 307 -15.10 24.31 -4.22
N GLY A 308 -16.17 24.91 -4.70
CA GLY A 308 -17.33 25.28 -3.91
C GLY A 308 -18.37 24.17 -3.78
N ASP A 309 -18.40 23.22 -4.72
CA ASP A 309 -19.37 22.12 -4.72
C ASP A 309 -18.79 20.85 -5.38
N ASP A 310 -19.60 19.77 -5.41
CA ASP A 310 -19.23 18.47 -5.98
C ASP A 310 -18.90 18.56 -7.47
N PHE A 311 -19.63 19.41 -8.20
CA PHE A 311 -19.41 19.56 -9.63
C PHE A 311 -18.10 20.28 -9.93
N GLU A 312 -17.79 21.35 -9.22
CA GLU A 312 -16.52 22.05 -9.39
C GLU A 312 -15.34 21.14 -9.06
N ALA A 313 -15.43 20.35 -7.97
CA ALA A 313 -14.41 19.37 -7.61
C ALA A 313 -14.24 18.30 -8.69
N ALA A 314 -15.34 17.69 -9.16
CA ALA A 314 -15.32 16.70 -10.23
C ALA A 314 -14.77 17.26 -11.55
N SER A 315 -15.15 18.50 -11.90
CA SER A 315 -14.70 19.19 -13.10
C SER A 315 -13.20 19.46 -13.06
N GLN A 316 -12.67 19.97 -11.93
CA GLN A 316 -11.23 20.24 -11.76
C GLN A 316 -10.41 18.97 -11.97
N VAL A 317 -10.73 17.88 -11.30
CA VAL A 317 -9.93 16.65 -11.37
C VAL A 317 -9.99 15.97 -12.74
N LEU A 318 -11.18 15.88 -13.37
CA LEU A 318 -11.31 15.27 -14.69
C LEU A 318 -10.61 16.10 -15.78
N THR A 319 -10.70 17.42 -15.73
CA THR A 319 -10.02 18.29 -16.69
C THR A 319 -8.50 18.20 -16.53
N ALA A 320 -8.00 18.11 -15.29
CA ALA A 320 -6.58 17.93 -14.98
C ALA A 320 -6.01 16.60 -15.47
N GLY A 321 -6.82 15.52 -15.51
CA GLY A 321 -6.36 14.22 -16.01
C GLY A 321 -6.47 13.05 -15.04
N LEU A 322 -7.10 13.24 -13.85
CA LEU A 322 -7.54 12.17 -12.97
C LEU A 322 -8.72 11.45 -13.62
N ASP A 323 -8.78 10.14 -13.51
CA ASP A 323 -9.74 9.32 -14.25
C ASP A 323 -10.77 8.60 -13.35
N VAL A 324 -10.41 8.20 -12.13
CA VAL A 324 -11.27 7.36 -11.28
C VAL A 324 -11.48 7.99 -9.91
N GLU A 325 -12.73 8.01 -9.48
CA GLU A 325 -13.16 8.46 -8.15
C GLU A 325 -13.18 7.31 -7.15
N ALA A 326 -12.46 7.47 -6.03
CA ALA A 326 -12.49 6.56 -4.90
C ALA A 326 -12.99 7.26 -3.62
N SER A 327 -13.99 6.65 -2.97
CA SER A 327 -14.57 7.12 -1.70
C SER A 327 -15.20 8.52 -1.67
N SER A 328 -15.26 9.21 -2.82
CA SER A 328 -16.05 10.43 -3.00
C SER A 328 -17.34 10.12 -3.76
N LEU A 329 -18.24 11.08 -3.86
CA LEU A 329 -19.48 10.96 -4.65
C LEU A 329 -19.66 12.13 -5.62
N CYS A 330 -18.60 12.87 -5.89
CA CYS A 330 -18.62 14.10 -6.70
C CYS A 330 -18.97 13.82 -8.16
N PHE A 331 -18.56 12.66 -8.72
CA PHE A 331 -18.85 12.32 -10.13
C PHE A 331 -20.33 12.12 -10.42
N LYS A 332 -21.17 11.89 -9.41
CA LYS A 332 -22.64 11.86 -9.58
C LYS A 332 -23.21 13.19 -10.07
N SER A 333 -22.59 14.31 -9.73
CA SER A 333 -23.01 15.66 -10.16
C SER A 333 -22.83 15.89 -11.66
N LEU A 334 -21.93 15.15 -12.32
CA LEU A 334 -21.58 15.32 -13.73
C LEU A 334 -22.74 15.03 -14.68
N GLU A 335 -23.63 14.08 -14.34
CA GLU A 335 -24.70 13.66 -15.23
C GLU A 335 -25.61 14.85 -15.62
N SER A 336 -26.13 15.56 -14.62
CA SER A 336 -27.01 16.71 -14.85
C SER A 336 -26.31 17.84 -15.61
N LYS A 337 -25.04 18.05 -15.34
CA LYS A 337 -24.23 19.10 -15.95
C LYS A 337 -23.88 18.82 -17.41
N VAL A 338 -23.61 17.57 -17.76
CA VAL A 338 -23.42 17.15 -19.16
C VAL A 338 -24.73 17.30 -19.93
N LEU A 339 -25.86 16.86 -19.36
CA LEU A 339 -27.19 17.00 -20.00
C LEU A 339 -27.60 18.45 -20.21
N ALA A 340 -27.18 19.36 -19.33
CA ALA A 340 -27.40 20.80 -19.46
C ALA A 340 -26.43 21.49 -20.44
N GLY A 341 -25.41 20.78 -20.95
CA GLY A 341 -24.35 21.34 -21.78
C GLY A 341 -23.32 22.19 -21.02
N GLU A 342 -23.29 22.08 -19.68
CA GLU A 342 -22.38 22.82 -18.80
C GLU A 342 -21.03 22.13 -18.62
N PHE A 343 -20.94 20.84 -18.97
CA PHE A 343 -19.68 20.06 -18.92
C PHE A 343 -19.52 19.21 -20.18
N ASP A 344 -18.29 19.18 -20.70
CA ASP A 344 -17.97 18.45 -21.93
C ASP A 344 -17.77 16.96 -21.63
N VAL A 345 -18.64 16.12 -22.18
CA VAL A 345 -18.60 14.66 -22.03
C VAL A 345 -17.28 14.03 -22.46
N ARG A 346 -16.49 14.70 -23.32
CA ARG A 346 -15.18 14.19 -23.78
C ARG A 346 -14.19 13.93 -22.65
N TYR A 347 -14.29 14.66 -21.52
CA TYR A 347 -13.45 14.39 -20.34
C TYR A 347 -13.83 13.07 -19.68
N ILE A 348 -15.12 12.76 -19.59
CA ILE A 348 -15.62 11.47 -19.08
C ILE A 348 -15.21 10.35 -20.04
N ASP A 349 -15.44 10.53 -21.35
CA ASP A 349 -15.08 9.54 -22.38
C ASP A 349 -13.59 9.20 -22.37
N ARG A 350 -12.73 10.20 -22.15
CA ARG A 350 -11.30 10.02 -22.02
C ARG A 350 -10.92 9.15 -20.81
N ALA A 351 -11.51 9.42 -19.66
CA ALA A 351 -11.30 8.66 -18.43
C ALA A 351 -11.79 7.20 -18.60
N VAL A 352 -13.00 7.01 -19.11
CA VAL A 352 -13.57 5.68 -19.38
C VAL A 352 -12.72 4.89 -20.37
N LYS A 353 -12.25 5.51 -21.44
CA LYS A 353 -11.35 4.86 -22.42
C LYS A 353 -10.11 4.26 -21.76
N ARG A 354 -9.49 4.99 -20.83
CA ARG A 354 -8.29 4.53 -20.13
C ARG A 354 -8.58 3.34 -19.22
N VAL A 355 -9.68 3.39 -18.49
CA VAL A 355 -10.13 2.28 -17.63
C VAL A 355 -10.49 1.05 -18.46
N LEU A 356 -11.26 1.22 -19.55
CA LEU A 356 -11.63 0.10 -20.42
C LEU A 356 -10.40 -0.53 -21.09
N ARG A 357 -9.44 0.28 -21.56
CA ARG A 357 -8.17 -0.22 -22.12
C ARG A 357 -7.46 -1.10 -21.10
N ALA A 358 -7.29 -0.64 -19.87
CA ALA A 358 -6.65 -1.43 -18.81
C ALA A 358 -7.40 -2.74 -18.55
N LYS A 359 -8.73 -2.76 -18.54
CA LYS A 359 -9.53 -3.98 -18.38
C LYS A 359 -9.28 -5.00 -19.51
N PHE A 360 -9.20 -4.53 -20.76
CA PHE A 360 -8.93 -5.40 -21.90
C PHE A 360 -7.46 -5.89 -21.89
N GLU A 361 -6.49 -5.01 -21.69
CA GLU A 361 -5.06 -5.37 -21.67
C GLU A 361 -4.72 -6.35 -20.54
N LEU A 362 -5.40 -6.23 -19.39
CA LEU A 362 -5.26 -7.15 -18.25
C LEU A 362 -6.10 -8.42 -18.37
N GLY A 363 -6.80 -8.63 -19.49
CA GLY A 363 -7.58 -9.82 -19.77
C GLY A 363 -8.82 -10.02 -18.88
N LEU A 364 -9.33 -8.94 -18.27
CA LEU A 364 -10.43 -9.04 -17.31
C LEU A 364 -11.75 -9.45 -18.00
N PHE A 365 -11.94 -9.16 -19.28
CA PHE A 365 -13.08 -9.62 -20.06
C PHE A 365 -13.00 -11.11 -20.40
N GLU A 366 -11.80 -11.66 -20.57
CA GLU A 366 -11.53 -13.05 -20.92
C GLU A 366 -11.48 -13.96 -19.70
N ASP A 367 -11.12 -13.39 -18.53
CA ASP A 367 -11.07 -14.11 -17.25
C ASP A 367 -11.58 -13.24 -16.08
N PRO A 368 -12.87 -12.88 -16.08
CA PRO A 368 -13.43 -11.97 -15.06
C PRO A 368 -13.41 -12.55 -13.64
N TYR A 369 -13.34 -13.87 -13.51
CA TYR A 369 -13.29 -14.57 -12.22
C TYR A 369 -11.88 -14.95 -11.78
N LEU A 370 -10.86 -14.57 -12.54
CA LEU A 370 -9.44 -14.86 -12.31
C LEU A 370 -9.18 -16.37 -12.12
N GLU A 371 -9.80 -17.21 -12.94
CA GLU A 371 -9.69 -18.68 -12.85
C GLU A 371 -8.56 -19.25 -13.70
N LYS A 372 -8.15 -18.55 -14.77
CA LYS A 372 -7.11 -19.01 -15.70
C LYS A 372 -5.71 -18.85 -15.13
N ASN A 373 -5.48 -17.91 -14.20
CA ASN A 373 -4.19 -17.77 -13.56
C ASN A 373 -3.95 -18.93 -12.58
N SER A 374 -2.98 -19.76 -12.88
CA SER A 374 -2.59 -20.91 -12.04
C SER A 374 -1.58 -20.53 -10.94
N TYR A 375 -0.98 -19.34 -10.99
CA TYR A 375 -0.04 -18.87 -9.97
C TYR A 375 -0.79 -18.46 -8.72
N ARG A 376 -0.96 -19.42 -7.81
CA ARG A 376 -1.68 -19.27 -6.53
C ARG A 376 -0.91 -19.91 -5.41
N TRP A 377 -0.90 -19.23 -4.28
CA TRP A 377 -0.27 -19.70 -3.08
C TRP A 377 -1.29 -19.79 -1.95
N PRO A 378 -1.22 -20.85 -1.10
CA PRO A 378 -1.98 -20.83 0.15
C PRO A 378 -1.48 -19.68 1.02
N LEU A 379 -2.38 -19.05 1.77
CA LEU A 379 -2.01 -17.97 2.67
C LEU A 379 -1.01 -18.47 3.71
N ARG A 380 0.01 -17.65 4.00
CA ARG A 380 1.09 -17.99 4.94
C ARG A 380 1.80 -19.29 4.60
N ALA A 381 2.01 -19.56 3.30
CA ALA A 381 2.84 -20.67 2.88
C ALA A 381 4.22 -20.61 3.56
N LYS A 382 4.86 -21.76 3.78
CA LYS A 382 6.17 -21.82 4.45
C LYS A 382 7.21 -20.95 3.75
N GLU A 383 7.18 -20.90 2.45
CA GLU A 383 8.05 -20.11 1.59
C GLU A 383 7.83 -18.61 1.83
N CYS A 384 6.58 -18.17 1.94
CA CYS A 384 6.23 -16.77 2.25
C CYS A 384 6.74 -16.37 3.64
N VAL A 385 6.53 -17.23 4.65
CA VAL A 385 7.02 -16.99 6.02
C VAL A 385 8.56 -17.00 6.07
N SER A 386 9.20 -17.90 5.31
CA SER A 386 10.66 -17.96 5.22
C SER A 386 11.24 -16.71 4.58
N LEU A 387 10.61 -16.21 3.50
CA LEU A 387 11.02 -14.98 2.85
C LEU A 387 10.81 -13.74 3.75
N SER A 388 9.67 -13.66 4.46
CA SER A 388 9.44 -12.61 5.46
C SER A 388 10.54 -12.57 6.53
N ARG A 389 10.98 -13.76 6.99
CA ARG A 389 12.10 -13.91 7.91
C ARG A 389 13.42 -13.43 7.30
N GLN A 390 13.71 -13.84 6.06
CA GLN A 390 14.94 -13.44 5.36
C GLN A 390 15.00 -11.92 5.21
N ILE A 391 13.89 -11.27 4.82
CA ILE A 391 13.81 -9.81 4.70
C ILE A 391 14.08 -9.16 6.06
N ALA A 392 13.48 -9.66 7.15
CA ALA A 392 13.71 -9.12 8.48
C ALA A 392 15.18 -9.27 8.93
N ASP A 393 15.80 -10.41 8.64
CA ASP A 393 17.22 -10.64 8.95
C ASP A 393 18.13 -9.68 8.15
N GLU A 394 17.89 -9.49 6.84
CA GLU A 394 18.69 -8.61 5.97
C GLU A 394 18.42 -7.10 6.21
N SER A 395 17.25 -6.72 6.73
CA SER A 395 16.90 -5.33 7.03
C SER A 395 17.45 -4.82 8.36
N THR A 396 18.02 -5.70 9.18
CA THR A 396 18.57 -5.33 10.49
C THR A 396 19.91 -4.61 10.33
N VAL A 397 19.98 -3.35 10.76
CA VAL A 397 21.15 -2.47 10.63
C VAL A 397 21.95 -2.44 11.93
N LEU A 398 23.22 -2.80 11.88
CA LEU A 398 24.16 -2.66 13.00
C LEU A 398 24.75 -1.25 13.01
N LEU A 399 24.24 -0.37 13.88
CA LEU A 399 24.67 1.02 13.96
C LEU A 399 25.98 1.17 14.77
N LYS A 400 26.17 0.35 15.79
CA LYS A 400 27.33 0.45 16.71
C LYS A 400 27.60 -0.89 17.37
N ASN A 401 28.87 -1.31 17.43
CA ASN A 401 29.32 -2.52 18.14
C ASN A 401 30.74 -2.31 18.72
N GLU A 402 30.86 -1.32 19.60
CA GLU A 402 32.15 -1.08 20.30
C GLU A 402 32.44 -2.20 21.28
N GLY A 403 33.70 -2.60 21.34
CA GLY A 403 34.15 -3.70 22.22
C GLY A 403 33.70 -5.10 21.77
N ASN A 404 33.09 -5.24 20.56
CA ASN A 404 32.65 -6.52 20.01
C ASN A 404 31.68 -7.28 20.95
N LEU A 405 30.72 -6.55 21.57
CA LEU A 405 29.68 -7.16 22.40
C LEU A 405 28.81 -8.13 21.60
N LEU A 406 28.52 -7.80 20.36
CA LEU A 406 27.76 -8.61 19.43
C LEU A 406 28.70 -9.38 18.46
N PRO A 407 28.37 -10.65 18.08
CA PRO A 407 27.18 -11.39 18.50
C PRO A 407 27.34 -11.92 19.96
N LEU A 408 26.22 -12.00 20.67
CA LEU A 408 26.18 -12.58 22.01
C LEU A 408 26.41 -14.09 21.93
N ASP A 409 27.35 -14.59 22.72
CA ASP A 409 27.60 -16.04 22.88
C ASP A 409 26.70 -16.59 23.99
N ILE A 410 25.58 -17.19 23.62
CA ILE A 410 24.60 -17.75 24.54
C ILE A 410 25.18 -18.83 25.47
N THR A 411 26.27 -19.45 25.07
CA THR A 411 26.93 -20.49 25.89
C THR A 411 27.67 -19.93 27.11
N LYS A 412 27.95 -18.62 27.08
CA LYS A 412 28.62 -17.87 28.16
C LYS A 412 27.66 -17.12 29.06
N LEU A 413 26.38 -17.03 28.70
CA LEU A 413 25.38 -16.31 29.47
C LEU A 413 24.69 -17.26 30.46
N GLN A 414 24.48 -16.78 31.70
CA GLN A 414 23.62 -17.41 32.70
C GLN A 414 22.25 -16.72 32.76
N SER A 415 22.20 -15.43 32.42
CA SER A 415 21.00 -14.63 32.50
C SER A 415 21.00 -13.50 31.47
N VAL A 416 19.80 -13.13 31.01
CA VAL A 416 19.58 -11.99 30.11
C VAL A 416 18.37 -11.20 30.58
N ALA A 417 18.50 -9.88 30.66
CA ALA A 417 17.34 -9.01 30.81
C ALA A 417 16.74 -8.67 29.44
N VAL A 418 15.41 -8.74 29.32
CA VAL A 418 14.66 -8.33 28.14
C VAL A 418 13.72 -7.21 28.58
N ILE A 419 14.03 -6.02 28.16
CA ILE A 419 13.45 -4.78 28.69
C ILE A 419 12.87 -3.93 27.57
N GLY A 420 11.83 -3.17 27.86
CA GLY A 420 11.33 -2.11 26.98
C GLY A 420 9.91 -2.32 26.48
N PRO A 421 9.28 -1.24 26.00
CA PRO A 421 7.89 -1.26 25.54
C PRO A 421 7.68 -2.15 24.30
N ASN A 422 8.70 -2.36 23.50
CA ASN A 422 8.66 -3.22 22.32
C ASN A 422 9.14 -4.65 22.58
N ALA A 423 9.48 -5.01 23.83
CA ALA A 423 10.02 -6.33 24.16
C ALA A 423 8.99 -7.47 24.00
N ASP A 424 7.74 -7.29 24.45
CA ASP A 424 6.66 -8.30 24.35
C ASP A 424 5.48 -7.84 23.48
N CYS A 425 5.77 -7.27 22.34
CA CYS A 425 4.77 -6.96 21.33
C CYS A 425 5.33 -7.26 19.92
N VAL A 426 4.43 -7.39 18.95
CA VAL A 426 4.78 -7.40 17.53
C VAL A 426 4.57 -6.01 16.96
N GLN A 427 5.49 -5.55 16.15
CA GLN A 427 5.38 -4.29 15.41
C GLN A 427 5.33 -4.64 13.92
N PHE A 428 4.14 -4.95 13.42
CA PHE A 428 3.94 -5.25 12.00
C PHE A 428 3.97 -4.01 11.11
N GLY A 429 3.79 -2.82 11.68
CA GLY A 429 3.65 -1.59 10.95
C GLY A 429 2.19 -1.28 10.56
N ASP A 430 1.98 -0.20 9.82
CA ASP A 430 0.67 0.17 9.30
C ASP A 430 0.22 -0.74 8.14
N TYR A 431 -1.04 -0.63 7.71
CA TYR A 431 -1.59 -1.41 6.58
C TYR A 431 -1.44 -2.94 6.74
N THR A 432 -1.72 -3.46 7.92
CA THR A 432 -1.75 -4.90 8.22
C THR A 432 -3.12 -5.36 8.68
N TRP A 433 -3.43 -6.64 8.47
CA TRP A 433 -4.70 -7.22 8.90
C TRP A 433 -4.73 -7.58 10.41
N SER A 434 -3.56 -7.72 11.06
CA SER A 434 -3.44 -8.07 12.48
C SER A 434 -2.44 -7.19 13.24
N LYS A 435 -2.71 -7.03 14.53
CA LYS A 435 -1.79 -6.49 15.55
C LYS A 435 -1.63 -7.46 16.74
N ASN A 436 -2.24 -8.62 16.65
CA ASN A 436 -2.19 -9.59 17.73
C ASN A 436 -0.81 -10.23 17.79
N LYS A 437 -0.26 -10.33 19.00
CA LYS A 437 1.06 -10.98 19.18
C LYS A 437 1.04 -12.47 18.86
N GLU A 438 -0.13 -13.09 18.83
CA GLU A 438 -0.33 -14.49 18.45
C GLU A 438 -0.10 -14.72 16.96
N ASP A 439 -0.21 -13.69 16.13
CA ASP A 439 0.03 -13.77 14.69
C ASP A 439 1.50 -13.61 14.30
N GLY A 440 2.36 -13.29 15.28
CA GLY A 440 3.81 -13.14 15.10
C GLY A 440 4.61 -13.76 16.23
N ILE A 441 5.86 -13.35 16.33
CA ILE A 441 6.78 -13.75 17.40
C ILE A 441 7.34 -12.48 18.02
N THR A 442 7.08 -12.25 19.30
CA THR A 442 7.65 -11.09 20.00
C THR A 442 9.13 -11.29 20.26
N PRO A 443 9.93 -10.22 20.41
CA PRO A 443 11.34 -10.34 20.82
C PRO A 443 11.52 -11.21 22.08
N LEU A 444 10.70 -11.02 23.09
CA LEU A 444 10.70 -11.81 24.31
C LEU A 444 10.48 -13.30 24.04
N GLN A 445 9.48 -13.64 23.21
CA GLN A 445 9.22 -15.05 22.83
C GLN A 445 10.40 -15.65 22.05
N GLY A 446 10.99 -14.88 21.14
CA GLY A 446 12.17 -15.30 20.38
C GLY A 446 13.36 -15.59 21.28
N ILE A 447 13.63 -14.70 22.25
CA ILE A 447 14.70 -14.86 23.23
C ILE A 447 14.45 -16.07 24.16
N TYR A 448 13.22 -16.27 24.65
CA TYR A 448 12.89 -17.47 25.43
C TYR A 448 13.14 -18.76 24.67
N ARG A 449 12.83 -18.81 23.36
CA ARG A 449 13.09 -19.98 22.51
C ARG A 449 14.59 -20.27 22.39
N LEU A 450 15.40 -19.21 22.22
CA LEU A 450 16.86 -19.35 22.12
C LEU A 450 17.52 -19.68 23.46
N ALA A 451 17.09 -19.03 24.56
CA ALA A 451 17.60 -19.23 25.91
C ALA A 451 17.33 -20.65 26.43
N GLY A 452 16.18 -21.23 26.04
CA GLY A 452 15.76 -22.56 26.50
C GLY A 452 15.68 -22.62 28.03
N LYS A 453 16.21 -23.71 28.62
CA LYS A 453 16.26 -23.87 30.08
C LYS A 453 17.62 -23.47 30.69
N LYS A 454 18.57 -23.04 29.84
CA LYS A 454 19.98 -22.84 30.28
C LYS A 454 20.24 -21.39 30.70
N VAL A 455 19.54 -20.44 30.11
CA VAL A 455 19.74 -19.02 30.39
C VAL A 455 18.47 -18.46 31.02
N LYS A 456 18.60 -17.83 32.18
CA LYS A 456 17.47 -17.17 32.86
C LYS A 456 17.09 -15.89 32.13
N VAL A 457 15.82 -15.74 31.80
CA VAL A 457 15.30 -14.51 31.19
C VAL A 457 14.56 -13.69 32.26
N ASN A 458 15.03 -12.46 32.53
CA ASN A 458 14.39 -11.50 33.40
C ASN A 458 13.69 -10.45 32.53
N TYR A 459 12.36 -10.36 32.62
CA TYR A 459 11.58 -9.43 31.78
C TYR A 459 11.09 -8.25 32.63
N ALA A 460 11.12 -7.05 32.03
CA ALA A 460 10.43 -5.85 32.54
C ALA A 460 10.04 -4.94 31.38
N GLN A 461 8.82 -4.41 31.40
CA GLN A 461 8.37 -3.46 30.37
C GLN A 461 9.08 -2.10 30.53
N GLY A 462 9.32 -1.65 31.74
CA GLY A 462 10.02 -0.41 32.08
C GLY A 462 9.20 0.87 31.87
N CYS A 463 8.63 1.07 30.69
CA CYS A 463 7.71 2.18 30.39
C CYS A 463 6.74 1.78 29.27
N SER A 464 5.76 2.63 28.97
CA SER A 464 4.94 2.49 27.77
C SER A 464 5.57 3.22 26.58
N ILE A 465 5.02 2.98 25.36
CA ILE A 465 5.58 3.55 24.12
C ILE A 465 5.46 5.08 24.05
N ALA A 466 4.42 5.67 24.66
CA ALA A 466 4.11 7.08 24.52
C ALA A 466 3.86 7.82 25.85
N SER A 467 3.71 7.11 26.98
CA SER A 467 3.44 7.73 28.28
C SER A 467 4.73 8.24 28.94
N LEU A 468 4.64 9.37 29.62
CA LEU A 468 5.71 9.92 30.46
C LEU A 468 5.83 9.22 31.83
N ASP A 469 5.00 8.21 32.12
CA ASP A 469 5.05 7.45 33.38
C ASP A 469 6.36 6.65 33.47
N GLN A 470 7.09 6.86 34.54
CA GLN A 470 8.39 6.26 34.83
C GLN A 470 8.31 5.16 35.91
N SER A 471 7.12 4.86 36.43
CA SER A 471 6.94 3.96 37.59
C SER A 471 7.50 2.53 37.37
N GLY A 472 7.59 2.07 36.12
CA GLY A 472 8.18 0.76 35.78
C GLY A 472 9.71 0.75 35.61
N ILE A 473 10.40 1.89 35.65
CA ILE A 473 11.85 1.97 35.39
C ILE A 473 12.65 1.24 36.49
N GLU A 474 12.21 1.32 37.74
CA GLU A 474 12.90 0.63 38.85
C GLU A 474 12.94 -0.89 38.66
N GLU A 475 11.82 -1.50 38.23
CA GLU A 475 11.75 -2.91 37.90
C GLU A 475 12.70 -3.27 36.75
N ALA A 476 12.78 -2.43 35.72
CA ALA A 476 13.68 -2.62 34.59
C ALA A 476 15.17 -2.55 35.03
N VAL A 477 15.51 -1.62 35.90
CA VAL A 477 16.86 -1.51 36.50
C VAL A 477 17.18 -2.78 37.30
N CYS A 478 16.25 -3.28 38.13
CA CYS A 478 16.43 -4.52 38.88
C CYS A 478 16.65 -5.72 37.94
N ALA A 479 15.86 -5.84 36.86
CA ALA A 479 16.03 -6.90 35.87
C ALA A 479 17.41 -6.86 35.22
N ALA A 480 17.90 -5.66 34.84
CA ALA A 480 19.22 -5.46 34.27
C ALA A 480 20.33 -5.83 35.24
N GLN A 481 20.25 -5.37 36.52
CA GLN A 481 21.24 -5.67 37.55
C GLN A 481 21.39 -7.19 37.83
N GLN A 482 20.28 -7.94 37.74
CA GLN A 482 20.23 -9.39 37.94
C GLN A 482 20.65 -10.21 36.71
N SER A 483 21.11 -9.56 35.65
CA SER A 483 21.44 -10.21 34.37
C SER A 483 22.87 -9.94 33.93
N ASP A 484 23.42 -10.83 33.12
CA ASP A 484 24.76 -10.67 32.55
C ASP A 484 24.79 -9.60 31.44
N VAL A 485 23.68 -9.45 30.71
CA VAL A 485 23.47 -8.47 29.64
C VAL A 485 22.02 -8.03 29.62
N ALA A 486 21.77 -6.78 29.28
CA ALA A 486 20.42 -6.25 29.04
C ALA A 486 20.17 -6.02 27.56
N LEU A 487 19.06 -6.55 27.05
CA LEU A 487 18.52 -6.31 25.72
C LEU A 487 17.34 -5.34 25.85
N LEU A 488 17.50 -4.12 25.32
CA LEU A 488 16.56 -3.04 25.52
C LEU A 488 15.84 -2.71 24.22
N PHE A 489 14.54 -3.01 24.13
CA PHE A 489 13.68 -2.83 22.95
C PHE A 489 12.82 -1.59 23.07
N VAL A 490 13.15 -0.55 22.32
CA VAL A 490 12.46 0.75 22.29
C VAL A 490 12.14 1.16 20.85
N GLY A 491 11.43 2.27 20.69
CA GLY A 491 11.15 2.82 19.36
C GLY A 491 9.73 3.30 19.19
N SER A 492 9.09 2.94 18.08
CA SER A 492 7.74 3.37 17.72
C SER A 492 6.73 2.22 17.74
N SER A 493 5.46 2.60 17.61
CA SER A 493 4.33 1.72 17.35
C SER A 493 3.49 2.33 16.24
N SER A 494 3.09 1.53 15.27
CA SER A 494 2.22 1.95 14.18
C SER A 494 0.98 1.07 14.16
N THR A 495 -0.19 1.68 14.33
CA THR A 495 -1.47 0.98 14.46
C THR A 495 -2.63 1.71 13.78
N ALA A 496 -2.34 2.78 13.01
CA ALA A 496 -3.37 3.70 12.52
C ALA A 496 -4.43 2.99 11.65
N PHE A 497 -4.02 2.12 10.74
CA PHE A 497 -4.93 1.47 9.79
C PHE A 497 -5.46 0.10 10.24
N VAL A 498 -5.13 -0.36 11.45
CA VAL A 498 -5.66 -1.62 11.96
C VAL A 498 -6.93 -1.39 12.73
N ARG A 499 -8.03 -1.89 12.19
CA ARG A 499 -9.35 -1.84 12.82
C ARG A 499 -9.30 -2.42 14.24
N HIS A 500 -9.79 -1.62 15.23
CA HIS A 500 -9.93 -2.00 16.65
C HIS A 500 -8.64 -2.05 17.49
N SER A 501 -7.52 -1.47 17.07
CA SER A 501 -6.39 -1.31 17.98
C SER A 501 -6.63 -0.16 18.96
N SER A 502 -6.55 -0.45 20.25
CA SER A 502 -6.49 0.55 21.32
C SER A 502 -5.05 0.87 21.75
N ALA A 503 -4.06 0.24 21.11
CA ALA A 503 -2.65 0.49 21.40
C ALA A 503 -2.24 1.90 20.94
N PRO A 504 -1.44 2.63 21.72
CA PRO A 504 -0.99 3.95 21.33
C PRO A 504 -0.09 3.86 20.08
N SER A 505 -0.43 4.65 19.06
CA SER A 505 0.39 4.80 17.85
C SER A 505 1.28 6.03 17.97
N THR A 506 2.52 5.91 17.52
CA THR A 506 3.49 7.01 17.40
C THR A 506 4.03 7.13 15.97
N SER A 507 3.44 6.39 15.03
CA SER A 507 3.71 6.41 13.61
C SER A 507 2.48 5.86 12.87
N GLY A 508 2.44 5.98 11.53
CA GLY A 508 1.35 5.55 10.67
C GLY A 508 0.62 6.71 10.03
N GLU A 509 -0.32 6.41 9.14
CA GLU A 509 -1.07 7.42 8.41
C GLU A 509 -1.90 8.31 9.34
N GLY A 510 -1.69 9.63 9.24
CA GLY A 510 -2.35 10.63 10.09
C GLY A 510 -1.82 10.69 11.53
N ILE A 511 -0.75 9.96 11.85
CA ILE A 511 -0.07 9.99 13.15
C ILE A 511 1.32 10.62 12.98
N ASP A 512 1.34 11.94 12.92
CA ASP A 512 2.56 12.72 12.76
C ASP A 512 3.15 13.09 14.11
N LEU A 513 4.48 13.33 14.15
CA LEU A 513 5.20 13.72 15.35
C LEU A 513 5.63 15.18 15.30
N SER A 514 5.69 15.84 16.46
CA SER A 514 6.23 17.20 16.59
C SER A 514 7.75 17.24 16.53
N GLY A 515 8.43 16.11 16.81
CA GLY A 515 9.87 15.96 16.84
C GLY A 515 10.32 14.59 16.33
N VAL A 516 11.61 14.36 16.35
CA VAL A 516 12.25 13.10 15.93
C VAL A 516 12.91 12.36 17.09
N GLU A 517 12.62 12.75 18.33
CA GLU A 517 13.07 12.08 19.55
C GLU A 517 12.15 10.88 19.87
N LEU A 518 12.65 9.95 20.70
CA LEU A 518 11.84 8.87 21.24
C LEU A 518 10.69 9.44 22.08
N THR A 519 9.51 8.86 21.91
CA THR A 519 8.29 9.29 22.64
C THR A 519 8.24 8.74 24.07
N GLY A 520 7.48 9.41 24.94
CA GLY A 520 7.26 8.96 26.33
C GLY A 520 8.52 8.98 27.18
N ALA A 521 8.60 8.07 28.13
CA ALA A 521 9.73 7.92 29.06
C ALA A 521 10.83 6.95 28.57
N GLN A 522 10.92 6.71 27.26
CA GLN A 522 11.86 5.72 26.71
C GLN A 522 13.33 6.15 26.87
N GLU A 523 13.63 7.44 26.76
CA GLU A 523 15.00 7.95 26.93
C GLU A 523 15.43 7.83 28.40
N GLU A 524 14.56 8.10 29.36
CA GLU A 524 14.80 7.92 30.79
C GLU A 524 15.06 6.45 31.13
N LEU A 525 14.26 5.54 30.54
CA LEU A 525 14.47 4.10 30.69
C LEU A 525 15.88 3.68 30.19
N ILE A 526 16.28 4.16 29.01
CA ILE A 526 17.60 3.85 28.46
C ILE A 526 18.71 4.34 29.39
N LYS A 527 18.63 5.60 29.84
CA LYS A 527 19.61 6.19 30.76
C LYS A 527 19.72 5.40 32.07
N ALA A 528 18.58 5.01 32.65
CA ALA A 528 18.55 4.28 33.91
C ALA A 528 19.15 2.85 33.76
N VAL A 529 18.84 2.15 32.69
CA VAL A 529 19.39 0.82 32.41
C VAL A 529 20.89 0.89 32.13
N CYS A 530 21.35 1.87 31.34
CA CYS A 530 22.78 2.06 31.09
C CYS A 530 23.55 2.42 32.36
N ALA A 531 22.96 3.17 33.29
CA ALA A 531 23.57 3.54 34.57
C ALA A 531 23.84 2.35 35.51
N THR A 532 23.27 1.16 35.24
CA THR A 532 23.58 -0.09 35.97
C THR A 532 25.00 -0.58 35.78
N GLY A 533 25.69 -0.08 34.73
CA GLY A 533 27.04 -0.56 34.35
C GLY A 533 27.09 -1.95 33.72
N LYS A 534 25.92 -2.57 33.48
CA LYS A 534 25.85 -3.85 32.75
C LYS A 534 26.01 -3.61 31.24
N PRO A 535 26.51 -4.59 30.49
CA PRO A 535 26.48 -4.53 29.04
C PRO A 535 25.04 -4.36 28.53
N VAL A 536 24.80 -3.42 27.62
CA VAL A 536 23.48 -3.12 27.06
C VAL A 536 23.51 -3.28 25.55
N VAL A 537 22.55 -4.02 24.99
CA VAL A 537 22.24 -4.04 23.57
C VAL A 537 20.94 -3.24 23.39
N LEU A 538 21.03 -2.07 22.76
CA LEU A 538 19.88 -1.26 22.43
C LEU A 538 19.33 -1.68 21.06
N VAL A 539 18.08 -2.07 20.99
CA VAL A 539 17.35 -2.43 19.77
C VAL A 539 16.27 -1.40 19.50
N LEU A 540 16.41 -0.66 18.40
CA LEU A 540 15.41 0.28 17.93
C LEU A 540 14.42 -0.44 16.98
N VAL A 541 13.18 -0.58 17.41
CA VAL A 541 12.08 -1.13 16.59
C VAL A 541 11.28 0.05 16.07
N THR A 542 11.45 0.40 14.79
CA THR A 542 10.93 1.68 14.30
C THR A 542 10.65 1.66 12.80
N GLY A 543 9.60 2.42 12.40
CA GLY A 543 9.27 2.72 11.01
C GLY A 543 9.91 4.01 10.48
N LYS A 544 10.76 4.68 11.26
CA LYS A 544 11.47 5.90 10.86
C LYS A 544 12.75 6.10 11.67
N PRO A 545 13.71 6.88 11.16
CA PRO A 545 14.89 7.29 11.95
C PRO A 545 14.49 8.16 13.15
N TYR A 546 15.14 7.90 14.29
CA TYR A 546 15.02 8.72 15.52
C TYR A 546 16.32 9.40 15.85
N ALA A 547 16.23 10.62 16.41
CA ALA A 547 17.37 11.28 17.02
C ALA A 547 17.66 10.66 18.39
N ILE A 548 18.78 9.95 18.48
CA ILE A 548 19.28 9.32 19.71
C ILE A 548 20.71 9.79 20.03
N PRO A 549 20.95 11.12 20.07
CA PRO A 549 22.30 11.67 20.09
C PRO A 549 23.12 11.18 21.28
N CYS A 550 22.54 11.10 22.47
CA CYS A 550 23.25 10.67 23.69
C CYS A 550 23.70 9.21 23.68
N LEU A 551 23.17 8.38 22.77
CA LEU A 551 23.42 6.93 22.73
C LEU A 551 24.44 6.52 21.68
N LEU A 552 24.63 7.34 20.64
CA LEU A 552 25.53 7.06 19.53
C LEU A 552 26.85 7.85 19.57
N TYR A 553 26.94 8.91 20.39
CA TYR A 553 28.11 9.78 20.39
C TYR A 553 29.31 9.17 21.09
N THR A 554 30.15 8.53 20.30
CA THR A 554 31.60 8.45 20.54
C THR A 554 32.41 8.58 19.25
N SER A 555 31.73 8.76 18.10
CA SER A 555 32.44 9.02 16.84
C SER A 555 31.70 10.09 16.05
N PRO A 556 32.29 11.25 15.74
CA PRO A 556 31.66 12.24 14.88
C PRO A 556 31.40 11.62 13.50
N SER A 557 30.20 11.81 12.98
CA SER A 557 29.85 11.46 11.61
C SER A 557 30.84 12.08 10.63
N PRO A 558 31.21 11.47 9.53
CA PRO A 558 32.01 12.12 8.48
C PRO A 558 31.42 13.44 8.01
N ARG A 559 30.10 13.66 8.12
CA ARG A 559 29.41 14.91 7.83
C ARG A 559 29.73 16.01 8.87
N ASP A 560 29.99 15.63 10.11
CA ASP A 560 30.29 16.60 11.18
C ASP A 560 31.73 17.13 11.10
N ARG A 561 32.66 16.40 10.44
CA ARG A 561 34.03 16.84 10.19
C ARG A 561 34.17 17.92 9.13
N THR A 562 33.13 18.21 8.35
CA THR A 562 33.14 19.22 7.29
C THR A 562 32.60 20.58 7.72
N ARG A 563 32.23 20.75 9.01
CA ARG A 563 31.70 22.00 9.59
C ARG A 563 32.61 22.66 10.62
N SER A 564 33.84 22.19 10.80
CA SER A 564 34.85 22.83 11.63
C SER A 564 35.87 23.61 10.80
#